data_e63f7c293363b1c9d3903712a05549e8
#
_entry.id   e63f7c293363b1c9d3903712a05549e8
#
_cell.length_a   1.000
_cell.length_b   1.000
_cell.length_c   1.000
_cell.angle_alpha   90.00
_cell.angle_beta   90.00
_cell.angle_gamma   90.00
#
_symmetry.space_group_name_H-M   'P 1'
#
loop_
_entity.id
_entity.type
_entity.pdbx_description
1 polymer ?
#
loop_
_entity_poly.entity_id
_entity_poly.type
_entity_poly.pdbx_seq_one_letter_code
_entity_poly.pdbx_strand_id
1 'polypeptide(L)'
;MTHLLTIDPTLIDWSRAQFALTAIYHWLFVPLTLGLALIMGIMETCYYRTGKQFWKDTAIFWQRLFGVNFAMGVATGIILEFEFGTNWSNYSWFVGDIFGAPLAIEGIVAFFMESTFVAVMYFGWQKVSRGFHLASTWLTGLGATISAWWILVANAWMQYPVGCEFNPDTVRNEMVSFADVALSPFAVDKFFHTVTSTWVIGAVFVCAVSGWYLLKRREQEMARQSIKIASIVGIVASVLTMATGDFSAVKVAETQPMKLAAMEALYDGGEGVALTAVAAVNPFEQPDYAKGGEAPLRIAIPNGLSLLATHKADGFVPGVNDLLNGYTRADGTRELSAEEKMERGRRAISTLAEYRKLKAADANDKRLPELVEQLKLDMPYFGYGYIKDRAELVPYIPINFYAFRVMVGVGTLLMLFFLVIGHIAWRKDITSKYRWLYIAALVMLPLTYLASEAGWIVAELGRQPWAIQDMLPTVAAVSDLKSGSVAFTFFLFLVLFTVLLVAEVSIMCRVIRNYNAEKQQ
;
A
#
# COMPACT_ATOMS: atom_id res chain seq x y z
N MET A 1 11.27 27.76 -11.70
CA MET A 1 11.97 27.42 -10.44
C MET A 1 11.79 28.46 -9.34
N THR A 2 11.81 29.75 -9.58
CA THR A 2 11.49 30.80 -8.58
C THR A 2 10.06 30.73 -8.02
N HIS A 3 9.12 30.12 -8.73
CA HIS A 3 7.72 29.91 -8.28
C HIS A 3 7.58 28.89 -7.12
N LEU A 4 8.49 27.94 -6.98
CA LEU A 4 8.42 26.89 -5.94
C LEU A 4 8.66 27.42 -4.51
N LEU A 5 9.32 28.57 -4.37
CA LEU A 5 9.57 29.20 -3.07
C LEU A 5 8.34 29.94 -2.51
N THR A 6 7.28 30.08 -3.28
CA THR A 6 6.04 30.80 -2.96
C THR A 6 4.79 29.90 -2.90
N ILE A 7 4.95 28.56 -2.97
CA ILE A 7 3.81 27.65 -2.87
C ILE A 7 3.17 27.79 -1.48
N ASP A 8 1.87 28.00 -1.47
CA ASP A 8 1.06 28.06 -0.27
C ASP A 8 1.13 26.72 0.50
N PRO A 9 1.63 26.68 1.73
CA PRO A 9 1.68 25.45 2.52
C PRO A 9 0.31 24.76 2.63
N THR A 10 -0.78 25.55 2.68
CA THR A 10 -2.14 25.00 2.77
C THR A 10 -2.55 24.24 1.51
N LEU A 11 -2.02 24.58 0.33
CA LEU A 11 -2.21 23.83 -0.91
C LEU A 11 -1.61 22.43 -0.80
N ILE A 12 -0.41 22.33 -0.25
CA ILE A 12 0.30 21.05 -0.06
C ILE A 12 -0.52 20.16 0.88
N ASP A 13 -0.95 20.72 2.01
CA ASP A 13 -1.73 19.97 3.01
C ASP A 13 -3.06 19.47 2.45
N TRP A 14 -3.80 20.31 1.71
CA TRP A 14 -5.04 19.90 1.06
C TRP A 14 -4.82 18.84 -0.02
N SER A 15 -3.77 18.97 -0.83
CA SER A 15 -3.44 17.98 -1.87
C SER A 15 -3.06 16.63 -1.27
N ARG A 16 -2.27 16.62 -0.18
CA ARG A 16 -1.96 15.41 0.57
C ARG A 16 -3.19 14.80 1.23
N ALA A 17 -4.03 15.63 1.87
CA ALA A 17 -5.25 15.18 2.51
C ALA A 17 -6.23 14.57 1.51
N GLN A 18 -6.40 15.15 0.32
CA GLN A 18 -7.27 14.64 -0.72
C GLN A 18 -6.76 13.31 -1.28
N PHE A 19 -5.47 13.20 -1.58
CA PHE A 19 -4.88 11.93 -2.03
C PHE A 19 -5.04 10.84 -0.97
N ALA A 20 -4.76 11.14 0.30
CA ALA A 20 -4.93 10.20 1.40
C ALA A 20 -6.40 9.77 1.55
N LEU A 21 -7.35 10.70 1.46
CA LEU A 21 -8.78 10.41 1.47
C LEU A 21 -9.16 9.43 0.38
N THR A 22 -8.78 9.71 -0.86
CA THR A 22 -9.13 8.88 -2.02
C THR A 22 -8.48 7.50 -1.92
N ALA A 23 -7.21 7.43 -1.52
CA ALA A 23 -6.49 6.18 -1.35
C ALA A 23 -7.10 5.31 -0.23
N ILE A 24 -7.47 5.88 0.93
CA ILE A 24 -8.12 5.17 2.03
C ILE A 24 -9.47 4.60 1.58
N TYR A 25 -10.33 5.42 0.94
CA TYR A 25 -11.63 4.90 0.46
C TYR A 25 -11.45 3.83 -0.63
N HIS A 26 -10.55 4.03 -1.57
CA HIS A 26 -10.26 3.03 -2.61
C HIS A 26 -9.78 1.71 -1.98
N TRP A 27 -8.94 1.78 -0.96
CA TRP A 27 -8.42 0.61 -0.24
C TRP A 27 -9.45 -0.11 0.63
N LEU A 28 -10.63 0.47 0.90
CA LEU A 28 -11.74 -0.28 1.50
C LEU A 28 -12.34 -1.31 0.53
N PHE A 29 -12.25 -1.08 -0.79
CA PHE A 29 -12.87 -1.92 -1.82
C PHE A 29 -11.91 -2.93 -2.46
N VAL A 30 -10.71 -2.49 -2.83
CA VAL A 30 -9.73 -3.31 -3.58
C VAL A 30 -9.35 -4.60 -2.87
N PRO A 31 -9.01 -4.61 -1.58
CA PRO A 31 -8.60 -5.84 -0.90
C PRO A 31 -9.69 -6.89 -0.88
N LEU A 32 -10.93 -6.49 -0.70
CA LEU A 32 -12.06 -7.40 -0.70
C LEU A 32 -12.31 -8.00 -2.08
N THR A 33 -12.12 -7.22 -3.15
CA THR A 33 -12.17 -7.71 -4.55
C THR A 33 -11.17 -8.84 -4.76
N LEU A 34 -9.89 -8.63 -4.47
CA LEU A 34 -8.84 -9.63 -4.66
C LEU A 34 -9.05 -10.88 -3.80
N GLY A 35 -9.41 -10.70 -2.54
CA GLY A 35 -9.65 -11.80 -1.61
C GLY A 35 -10.89 -12.63 -1.96
N LEU A 36 -12.00 -11.99 -2.34
CA LEU A 36 -13.21 -12.70 -2.76
C LEU A 36 -13.02 -13.41 -4.11
N ALA A 37 -12.30 -12.81 -5.06
CA ALA A 37 -12.03 -13.45 -6.35
C ALA A 37 -11.33 -14.81 -6.17
N LEU A 38 -10.31 -14.88 -5.29
CA LEU A 38 -9.63 -16.13 -4.97
C LEU A 38 -10.59 -17.17 -4.37
N ILE A 39 -11.33 -16.80 -3.32
CA ILE A 39 -12.20 -17.72 -2.58
C ILE A 39 -13.36 -18.20 -3.47
N MET A 40 -13.94 -17.29 -4.23
CA MET A 40 -15.01 -17.59 -5.19
C MET A 40 -14.52 -18.55 -6.31
N GLY A 41 -13.32 -18.29 -6.85
CA GLY A 41 -12.68 -19.17 -7.83
C GLY A 41 -12.47 -20.59 -7.29
N ILE A 42 -12.06 -20.73 -6.02
CA ILE A 42 -11.95 -22.04 -5.36
C ILE A 42 -13.32 -22.72 -5.25
N MET A 43 -14.37 -22.00 -4.84
CA MET A 43 -15.72 -22.56 -4.71
C MET A 43 -16.29 -22.99 -6.05
N GLU A 44 -16.09 -22.21 -7.10
CA GLU A 44 -16.51 -22.58 -8.45
C GLU A 44 -15.69 -23.75 -9.01
N THR A 45 -14.41 -23.86 -8.68
CA THR A 45 -13.59 -25.05 -8.98
C THR A 45 -14.18 -26.31 -8.32
N CYS A 46 -14.68 -26.20 -7.08
CA CYS A 46 -15.41 -27.30 -6.42
C CYS A 46 -16.70 -27.67 -7.20
N TYR A 47 -17.44 -26.68 -7.71
CA TYR A 47 -18.59 -26.94 -8.59
C TYR A 47 -18.17 -27.66 -9.87
N TYR A 48 -17.16 -27.18 -10.57
CA TYR A 48 -16.67 -27.78 -11.81
C TYR A 48 -16.28 -29.24 -11.63
N ARG A 49 -15.55 -29.56 -10.54
CA ARG A 49 -15.07 -30.93 -10.25
C ARG A 49 -16.16 -31.87 -9.77
N THR A 50 -17.10 -31.38 -8.97
CA THR A 50 -18.10 -32.25 -8.31
C THR A 50 -19.46 -32.28 -9.01
N GLY A 51 -19.77 -31.25 -9.82
CA GLY A 51 -21.08 -31.06 -10.43
C GLY A 51 -22.22 -30.76 -9.46
N LYS A 52 -21.93 -30.60 -8.14
CA LYS A 52 -22.95 -30.40 -7.11
C LYS A 52 -23.52 -28.98 -7.19
N GLN A 53 -24.85 -28.88 -7.32
CA GLN A 53 -25.58 -27.61 -7.37
C GLN A 53 -25.27 -26.71 -6.16
N PHE A 54 -25.06 -27.31 -5.00
CA PHE A 54 -24.66 -26.63 -3.77
C PHE A 54 -23.47 -25.67 -3.98
N TRP A 55 -22.42 -26.13 -4.66
CA TRP A 55 -21.23 -25.29 -4.91
C TRP A 55 -21.49 -24.18 -5.92
N LYS A 56 -22.38 -24.42 -6.89
CA LYS A 56 -22.83 -23.37 -7.82
C LYS A 56 -23.56 -22.28 -7.08
N ASP A 57 -24.54 -22.63 -6.24
CA ASP A 57 -25.32 -21.67 -5.47
C ASP A 57 -24.45 -20.88 -4.50
N THR A 58 -23.47 -21.55 -3.89
CA THR A 58 -22.49 -20.90 -3.01
C THR A 58 -21.61 -19.91 -3.79
N ALA A 59 -21.09 -20.29 -4.96
CA ALA A 59 -20.30 -19.41 -5.81
C ALA A 59 -21.11 -18.18 -6.26
N ILE A 60 -22.35 -18.36 -6.70
CA ILE A 60 -23.25 -17.27 -7.10
C ILE A 60 -23.50 -16.29 -5.92
N PHE A 61 -23.65 -16.79 -4.70
CA PHE A 61 -23.83 -15.93 -3.53
C PHE A 61 -22.61 -14.99 -3.33
N TRP A 62 -21.41 -15.55 -3.31
CA TRP A 62 -20.18 -14.77 -3.13
C TRP A 62 -19.91 -13.86 -4.32
N GLN A 63 -20.23 -14.29 -5.54
CA GLN A 63 -20.14 -13.50 -6.76
C GLN A 63 -20.99 -12.23 -6.70
N ARG A 64 -22.22 -12.28 -6.13
CA ARG A 64 -23.07 -11.10 -5.95
C ARG A 64 -22.41 -10.06 -5.04
N LEU A 65 -21.80 -10.50 -3.92
CA LEU A 65 -21.07 -9.61 -3.02
C LEU A 65 -19.82 -9.04 -3.68
N PHE A 66 -19.08 -9.88 -4.40
CA PHE A 66 -17.93 -9.46 -5.20
C PHE A 66 -18.29 -8.33 -6.16
N GLY A 67 -19.38 -8.44 -6.91
CA GLY A 67 -19.71 -7.47 -7.94
C GLY A 67 -20.10 -6.09 -7.40
N VAL A 68 -20.79 -6.05 -6.26
CA VAL A 68 -21.10 -4.78 -5.61
C VAL A 68 -19.79 -4.06 -5.24
N ASN A 69 -18.88 -4.78 -4.59
CA ASN A 69 -17.58 -4.27 -4.16
C ASN A 69 -16.68 -3.89 -5.35
N PHE A 70 -16.63 -4.73 -6.38
CA PHE A 70 -15.84 -4.50 -7.58
C PHE A 70 -16.23 -3.19 -8.29
N ALA A 71 -17.54 -2.93 -8.43
CA ALA A 71 -18.02 -1.69 -9.06
C ALA A 71 -17.58 -0.44 -8.29
N MET A 72 -17.58 -0.48 -6.96
CA MET A 72 -17.12 0.63 -6.12
C MET A 72 -15.59 0.80 -6.20
N GLY A 73 -14.84 -0.31 -6.24
CA GLY A 73 -13.39 -0.30 -6.43
C GLY A 73 -12.99 0.37 -7.75
N VAL A 74 -13.64 0.01 -8.87
CA VAL A 74 -13.37 0.64 -10.17
C VAL A 74 -13.68 2.14 -10.15
N ALA A 75 -14.83 2.55 -9.60
CA ALA A 75 -15.22 3.96 -9.56
C ALA A 75 -14.22 4.82 -8.77
N THR A 76 -13.76 4.34 -7.62
CA THR A 76 -12.79 5.08 -6.78
C THR A 76 -11.38 5.04 -7.36
N GLY A 77 -10.99 3.95 -8.05
CA GLY A 77 -9.69 3.82 -8.71
C GLY A 77 -9.51 4.82 -9.84
N ILE A 78 -10.53 4.98 -10.69
CA ILE A 78 -10.50 5.98 -11.77
C ILE A 78 -10.28 7.40 -11.21
N ILE A 79 -10.93 7.75 -10.09
CA ILE A 79 -10.75 9.06 -9.47
C ILE A 79 -9.31 9.22 -8.95
N LEU A 80 -8.74 8.18 -8.32
CA LEU A 80 -7.37 8.21 -7.82
C LEU A 80 -6.35 8.42 -8.94
N GLU A 81 -6.54 7.79 -10.10
CA GLU A 81 -5.68 8.01 -11.27
C GLU A 81 -5.77 9.45 -11.80
N PHE A 82 -6.97 10.04 -11.85
CA PHE A 82 -7.13 11.43 -12.27
C PHE A 82 -6.43 12.43 -11.35
N GLU A 83 -6.26 12.12 -10.06
CA GLU A 83 -5.56 13.00 -9.12
C GLU A 83 -4.09 13.22 -9.48
N PHE A 84 -3.43 12.27 -10.15
CA PHE A 84 -2.06 12.44 -10.64
C PHE A 84 -1.97 13.55 -11.71
N GLY A 85 -2.98 13.68 -12.55
CA GLY A 85 -3.05 14.76 -13.56
C GLY A 85 -3.54 16.10 -13.01
N THR A 86 -4.37 16.09 -11.98
CA THR A 86 -4.97 17.30 -11.41
C THR A 86 -4.14 17.91 -10.29
N ASN A 87 -3.97 17.19 -9.19
CA ASN A 87 -3.33 17.71 -7.98
C ASN A 87 -1.80 17.52 -7.96
N TRP A 88 -1.28 16.60 -8.78
CA TRP A 88 0.12 16.18 -8.79
C TRP A 88 0.76 16.27 -10.17
N SER A 89 0.43 17.31 -10.93
CA SER A 89 0.91 17.48 -12.32
C SER A 89 2.42 17.64 -12.42
N ASN A 90 3.08 18.29 -11.45
CA ASN A 90 4.54 18.40 -11.42
C ASN A 90 5.21 17.04 -11.19
N TYR A 91 4.61 16.20 -10.33
CA TYR A 91 5.03 14.80 -10.19
C TYR A 91 4.88 14.06 -11.54
N SER A 92 3.70 14.11 -12.15
CA SER A 92 3.40 13.43 -13.41
C SER A 92 4.34 13.89 -14.54
N TRP A 93 4.68 15.17 -14.57
CA TRP A 93 5.69 15.68 -15.50
C TRP A 93 7.09 15.11 -15.23
N PHE A 94 7.51 15.07 -13.97
CA PHE A 94 8.85 14.65 -13.57
C PHE A 94 9.12 13.17 -13.84
N VAL A 95 8.11 12.31 -13.69
CA VAL A 95 8.24 10.85 -13.87
C VAL A 95 7.87 10.37 -15.27
N GLY A 96 7.04 11.12 -16.00
CA GLY A 96 6.68 10.89 -17.40
C GLY A 96 6.34 9.44 -17.74
N ASP A 97 7.19 8.84 -18.54
CA ASP A 97 7.06 7.48 -19.05
C ASP A 97 7.26 6.39 -17.98
N ILE A 98 8.01 6.66 -16.93
CA ILE A 98 8.25 5.68 -15.84
C ILE A 98 6.95 5.33 -15.12
N PHE A 99 6.08 6.32 -14.91
CA PHE A 99 4.77 6.11 -14.30
C PHE A 99 3.70 5.78 -15.35
N GLY A 100 3.78 6.43 -16.51
CA GLY A 100 2.79 6.27 -17.59
C GLY A 100 2.79 4.87 -18.22
N ALA A 101 3.94 4.20 -18.34
CA ALA A 101 4.01 2.87 -18.93
C ALA A 101 3.29 1.81 -18.08
N PRO A 102 3.53 1.67 -16.76
CA PRO A 102 2.74 0.79 -15.90
C PRO A 102 1.24 1.05 -15.97
N LEU A 103 0.79 2.30 -15.88
CA LEU A 103 -0.63 2.66 -15.94
C LEU A 103 -1.26 2.34 -17.30
N ALA A 104 -0.54 2.57 -18.41
CA ALA A 104 -1.03 2.23 -19.73
C ALA A 104 -1.20 0.71 -19.91
N ILE A 105 -0.27 -0.09 -19.42
CA ILE A 105 -0.37 -1.55 -19.45
C ILE A 105 -1.51 -2.02 -18.55
N GLU A 106 -1.69 -1.45 -17.38
CA GLU A 106 -2.82 -1.70 -16.49
C GLU A 106 -4.13 -1.47 -17.22
N GLY A 107 -4.34 -0.30 -17.81
CA GLY A 107 -5.55 0.05 -18.54
C GLY A 107 -5.82 -0.88 -19.72
N ILE A 108 -4.80 -1.19 -20.53
CA ILE A 108 -4.96 -2.02 -21.73
C ILE A 108 -5.14 -3.51 -21.39
N VAL A 109 -4.32 -4.07 -20.51
CA VAL A 109 -4.31 -5.52 -20.26
C VAL A 109 -5.29 -5.89 -19.14
N ALA A 110 -5.14 -5.28 -17.97
CA ALA A 110 -5.92 -5.66 -16.79
C ALA A 110 -7.39 -5.25 -16.93
N PHE A 111 -7.66 -3.98 -17.17
CA PHE A 111 -9.03 -3.46 -17.25
C PHE A 111 -9.86 -4.10 -18.39
N PHE A 112 -9.28 -4.29 -19.58
CA PHE A 112 -10.01 -5.00 -20.66
C PHE A 112 -10.26 -6.47 -20.33
N MET A 113 -9.31 -7.14 -19.68
CA MET A 113 -9.50 -8.52 -19.24
C MET A 113 -10.60 -8.60 -18.18
N GLU A 114 -10.57 -7.72 -17.17
CA GLU A 114 -11.59 -7.67 -16.14
C GLU A 114 -12.97 -7.39 -16.71
N SER A 115 -13.15 -6.33 -17.49
CA SER A 115 -14.45 -5.93 -18.04
C SER A 115 -15.06 -7.03 -18.93
N THR A 116 -14.24 -7.74 -19.72
CA THR A 116 -14.69 -8.83 -20.58
C THR A 116 -15.14 -10.03 -19.76
N PHE A 117 -14.31 -10.50 -18.83
CA PHE A 117 -14.59 -11.76 -18.12
C PHE A 117 -15.57 -11.58 -16.96
N VAL A 118 -15.67 -10.39 -16.35
CA VAL A 118 -16.74 -10.05 -15.40
C VAL A 118 -18.11 -10.22 -16.05
N ALA A 119 -18.30 -9.77 -17.28
CA ALA A 119 -19.57 -9.92 -17.98
C ALA A 119 -19.92 -11.41 -18.21
N VAL A 120 -18.96 -12.24 -18.60
CA VAL A 120 -19.17 -13.68 -18.74
C VAL A 120 -19.45 -14.33 -17.39
N MET A 121 -18.72 -13.98 -16.35
CA MET A 121 -18.89 -14.48 -15.00
C MET A 121 -20.30 -14.21 -14.46
N TYR A 122 -20.88 -13.02 -14.71
CA TYR A 122 -22.24 -12.69 -14.27
C TYR A 122 -23.34 -13.28 -15.13
N PHE A 123 -23.21 -13.20 -16.44
CA PHE A 123 -24.29 -13.53 -17.39
C PHE A 123 -24.10 -14.86 -18.10
N GLY A 124 -22.99 -15.55 -17.86
CA GLY A 124 -22.58 -16.76 -18.57
C GLY A 124 -23.10 -18.09 -18.00
N TRP A 125 -23.62 -18.12 -16.76
CA TRP A 125 -23.97 -19.36 -16.05
C TRP A 125 -24.81 -20.39 -16.85
N GLN A 126 -25.65 -19.90 -17.76
CA GLN A 126 -26.52 -20.76 -18.62
C GLN A 126 -26.15 -20.63 -20.10
N LYS A 127 -25.20 -19.76 -20.47
CA LYS A 127 -24.89 -19.43 -21.86
C LYS A 127 -23.59 -20.03 -22.37
N VAL A 128 -22.68 -20.37 -21.46
CA VAL A 128 -21.35 -20.89 -21.80
C VAL A 128 -21.10 -22.23 -21.10
N SER A 129 -20.09 -22.97 -21.56
CA SER A 129 -19.68 -24.21 -20.90
C SER A 129 -19.18 -23.96 -19.48
N ARG A 130 -19.32 -24.96 -18.59
CA ARG A 130 -18.83 -24.86 -17.20
C ARG A 130 -17.34 -24.56 -17.11
N GLY A 131 -16.53 -25.10 -18.01
CA GLY A 131 -15.09 -24.85 -18.04
C GLY A 131 -14.76 -23.41 -18.45
N PHE A 132 -15.48 -22.89 -19.46
CA PHE A 132 -15.27 -21.50 -19.88
C PHE A 132 -15.75 -20.49 -18.83
N HIS A 133 -16.85 -20.79 -18.12
CA HIS A 133 -17.32 -19.97 -17.00
C HIS A 133 -16.29 -19.93 -15.86
N LEU A 134 -15.79 -21.09 -15.44
CA LEU A 134 -14.73 -21.18 -14.43
C LEU A 134 -13.46 -20.41 -14.85
N ALA A 135 -13.04 -20.57 -16.12
CA ALA A 135 -11.91 -19.82 -16.65
C ALA A 135 -12.15 -18.31 -16.58
N SER A 136 -13.39 -17.86 -16.89
CA SER A 136 -13.75 -16.43 -16.80
C SER A 136 -13.69 -15.89 -15.36
N THR A 137 -14.11 -16.67 -14.38
CA THR A 137 -14.00 -16.31 -12.95
C THR A 137 -12.55 -16.17 -12.53
N TRP A 138 -11.67 -17.11 -12.89
CA TRP A 138 -10.24 -17.01 -12.59
C TRP A 138 -9.55 -15.88 -13.36
N LEU A 139 -9.93 -15.65 -14.62
CA LEU A 139 -9.38 -14.55 -15.43
C LEU A 139 -9.80 -13.16 -14.90
N THR A 140 -11.02 -13.04 -14.36
CA THR A 140 -11.42 -11.82 -13.64
C THR A 140 -10.53 -11.56 -12.44
N GLY A 141 -10.30 -12.57 -11.60
CA GLY A 141 -9.40 -12.44 -10.44
C GLY A 141 -7.94 -12.21 -10.83
N LEU A 142 -7.49 -12.80 -11.94
CA LEU A 142 -6.15 -12.57 -12.48
C LEU A 142 -6.01 -11.15 -13.03
N GLY A 143 -7.04 -10.61 -13.70
CA GLY A 143 -7.08 -9.23 -14.17
C GLY A 143 -6.88 -8.24 -13.02
N ALA A 144 -7.68 -8.38 -11.96
CA ALA A 144 -7.54 -7.58 -10.75
C ALA A 144 -6.14 -7.71 -10.10
N THR A 145 -5.54 -8.91 -10.15
CA THR A 145 -4.19 -9.14 -9.64
C THR A 145 -3.11 -8.48 -10.51
N ILE A 146 -3.28 -8.50 -11.84
CA ILE A 146 -2.38 -7.81 -12.78
C ILE A 146 -2.51 -6.28 -12.65
N SER A 147 -3.73 -5.76 -12.45
CA SER A 147 -3.94 -4.34 -12.13
C SER A 147 -3.16 -3.97 -10.86
N ALA A 148 -3.33 -4.75 -9.79
CA ALA A 148 -2.57 -4.54 -8.56
C ALA A 148 -1.05 -4.61 -8.77
N TRP A 149 -0.54 -5.46 -9.66
CA TRP A 149 0.89 -5.51 -10.00
C TRP A 149 1.38 -4.15 -10.52
N TRP A 150 0.72 -3.59 -11.52
CA TRP A 150 1.21 -2.39 -12.19
C TRP A 150 1.14 -1.15 -11.31
N ILE A 151 0.06 -0.96 -10.56
CA ILE A 151 -0.01 0.17 -9.63
C ILE A 151 0.98 0.03 -8.46
N LEU A 152 1.25 -1.20 -8.00
CA LEU A 152 2.26 -1.45 -6.97
C LEU A 152 3.69 -1.30 -7.49
N VAL A 153 3.97 -1.59 -8.76
CA VAL A 153 5.25 -1.26 -9.41
C VAL A 153 5.47 0.25 -9.39
N ALA A 154 4.48 1.03 -9.80
CA ALA A 154 4.58 2.49 -9.76
C ALA A 154 4.78 3.01 -8.33
N ASN A 155 4.02 2.51 -7.35
CA ASN A 155 4.17 2.89 -5.95
C ASN A 155 5.52 2.45 -5.35
N ALA A 156 6.03 1.27 -5.70
CA ALA A 156 7.33 0.78 -5.28
C ALA A 156 8.46 1.63 -5.84
N TRP A 157 8.36 2.03 -7.10
CA TRP A 157 9.33 2.92 -7.72
C TRP A 157 9.41 4.29 -7.02
N MET A 158 8.28 4.85 -6.59
CA MET A 158 8.28 6.09 -5.80
C MET A 158 9.07 5.96 -4.49
N GLN A 159 9.16 4.78 -3.92
CA GLN A 159 9.87 4.49 -2.67
C GLN A 159 11.32 4.04 -2.89
N TYR A 160 11.61 3.45 -4.03
CA TYR A 160 12.95 3.02 -4.44
C TYR A 160 13.11 3.23 -5.95
N PRO A 161 13.47 4.44 -6.39
CA PRO A 161 13.58 4.80 -7.81
C PRO A 161 14.81 4.15 -8.46
N VAL A 162 14.56 3.16 -9.32
CA VAL A 162 15.57 2.42 -10.07
C VAL A 162 15.20 2.36 -11.55
N GLY A 163 16.18 2.02 -12.42
CA GLY A 163 15.95 1.86 -13.86
C GLY A 163 15.64 3.17 -14.60
N CYS A 164 16.08 4.29 -14.05
CA CYS A 164 15.90 5.62 -14.64
C CYS A 164 17.16 6.47 -14.51
N GLU A 165 17.28 7.47 -15.38
CA GLU A 165 18.33 8.49 -15.34
C GLU A 165 17.70 9.88 -15.51
N PHE A 166 18.28 10.86 -14.80
CA PHE A 166 17.86 12.24 -14.93
C PHE A 166 18.41 12.87 -16.22
N ASN A 167 17.53 13.41 -17.04
CA ASN A 167 17.88 14.15 -18.23
C ASN A 167 17.83 15.66 -17.94
N PRO A 168 18.99 16.39 -17.95
CA PRO A 168 19.04 17.82 -17.66
C PRO A 168 18.37 18.68 -18.73
N ASP A 169 18.20 18.17 -19.96
CA ASP A 169 17.56 18.89 -21.04
C ASP A 169 16.04 18.97 -20.88
N THR A 170 15.44 17.87 -20.50
CA THR A 170 13.98 17.75 -20.28
C THR A 170 13.59 18.07 -18.85
N VAL A 171 14.54 18.06 -17.90
CA VAL A 171 14.30 18.20 -16.44
C VAL A 171 13.36 17.09 -15.95
N ARG A 172 13.56 15.87 -16.44
CA ARG A 172 12.75 14.69 -16.13
C ARG A 172 13.65 13.50 -15.79
N ASN A 173 13.13 12.60 -14.98
CA ASN A 173 13.64 11.25 -14.94
C ASN A 173 13.09 10.48 -16.13
N GLU A 174 13.97 9.88 -16.90
CA GLU A 174 13.65 9.09 -18.09
C GLU A 174 13.96 7.62 -17.83
N MET A 175 13.09 6.74 -18.32
CA MET A 175 13.24 5.31 -18.13
C MET A 175 14.37 4.78 -19.00
N VAL A 176 15.36 4.11 -18.37
CA VAL A 176 16.48 3.45 -19.03
C VAL A 176 16.24 1.94 -19.14
N SER A 177 15.64 1.36 -18.11
CA SER A 177 15.38 -0.08 -18.07
C SER A 177 13.97 -0.36 -17.50
N PHE A 178 13.06 -0.75 -18.38
CA PHE A 178 11.71 -1.15 -17.98
C PHE A 178 11.72 -2.38 -17.06
N ALA A 179 12.65 -3.32 -17.31
CA ALA A 179 12.76 -4.53 -16.50
C ALA A 179 13.17 -4.21 -15.06
N ASP A 180 14.11 -3.26 -14.87
CA ASP A 180 14.54 -2.86 -13.52
C ASP A 180 13.43 -2.11 -12.78
N VAL A 181 12.60 -1.35 -13.48
CA VAL A 181 11.41 -0.71 -12.90
C VAL A 181 10.37 -1.77 -12.51
N ALA A 182 9.97 -2.61 -13.47
CA ALA A 182 8.86 -3.55 -13.30
C ALA A 182 9.19 -4.71 -12.36
N LEU A 183 10.43 -5.21 -12.39
CA LEU A 183 10.86 -6.42 -11.67
C LEU A 183 11.85 -6.11 -10.55
N SER A 184 11.90 -4.86 -10.07
CA SER A 184 12.75 -4.53 -8.92
C SER A 184 12.41 -5.43 -7.73
N PRO A 185 13.40 -5.90 -6.96
CA PRO A 185 13.13 -6.73 -5.77
C PRO A 185 12.18 -6.05 -4.79
N PHE A 186 12.19 -4.72 -4.73
CA PHE A 186 11.27 -3.93 -3.91
C PHE A 186 9.83 -3.99 -4.43
N ALA A 187 9.62 -3.90 -5.76
CA ALA A 187 8.29 -4.01 -6.37
C ALA A 187 7.70 -5.42 -6.20
N VAL A 188 8.53 -6.45 -6.42
CA VAL A 188 8.13 -7.87 -6.25
C VAL A 188 7.70 -8.14 -4.82
N ASP A 189 8.50 -7.74 -3.84
CA ASP A 189 8.19 -7.93 -2.43
C ASP A 189 6.91 -7.20 -2.02
N LYS A 190 6.80 -5.92 -2.39
CA LYS A 190 5.63 -5.10 -2.11
C LYS A 190 4.35 -5.68 -2.70
N PHE A 191 4.42 -6.22 -3.93
CA PHE A 191 3.28 -6.88 -4.56
C PHE A 191 2.83 -8.11 -3.76
N PHE A 192 3.74 -9.01 -3.43
CA PHE A 192 3.37 -10.22 -2.71
C PHE A 192 2.84 -9.90 -1.30
N HIS A 193 3.48 -8.99 -0.58
CA HIS A 193 3.00 -8.57 0.74
C HIS A 193 1.59 -7.98 0.67
N THR A 194 1.36 -7.07 -0.28
CA THR A 194 0.07 -6.41 -0.46
C THR A 194 -1.02 -7.39 -0.89
N VAL A 195 -0.77 -8.22 -1.92
CA VAL A 195 -1.78 -9.16 -2.44
C VAL A 195 -2.13 -10.23 -1.41
N THR A 196 -1.14 -10.78 -0.71
CA THR A 196 -1.43 -11.80 0.33
C THR A 196 -2.22 -11.21 1.49
N SER A 197 -1.98 -9.95 1.87
CA SER A 197 -2.79 -9.26 2.88
C SER A 197 -4.26 -9.08 2.44
N THR A 198 -4.51 -8.88 1.14
CA THR A 198 -5.89 -8.80 0.63
C THR A 198 -6.63 -10.14 0.73
N TRP A 199 -5.92 -11.25 0.57
CA TRP A 199 -6.51 -12.58 0.78
C TRP A 199 -6.89 -12.82 2.24
N VAL A 200 -6.14 -12.26 3.19
CA VAL A 200 -6.51 -12.26 4.62
C VAL A 200 -7.85 -11.53 4.81
N ILE A 201 -8.03 -10.34 4.22
CA ILE A 201 -9.27 -9.56 4.29
C ILE A 201 -10.45 -10.35 3.73
N GLY A 202 -10.31 -10.94 2.52
CA GLY A 202 -11.33 -11.76 1.92
C GLY A 202 -11.72 -12.97 2.78
N ALA A 203 -10.73 -13.64 3.37
CA ALA A 203 -10.96 -14.78 4.26
C ALA A 203 -11.71 -14.37 5.55
N VAL A 204 -11.35 -13.25 6.17
CA VAL A 204 -12.06 -12.73 7.35
C VAL A 204 -13.48 -12.32 6.98
N PHE A 205 -13.69 -11.65 5.85
CA PHE A 205 -15.02 -11.27 5.37
C PHE A 205 -15.93 -12.50 5.19
N VAL A 206 -15.42 -13.56 4.56
CA VAL A 206 -16.15 -14.82 4.39
C VAL A 206 -16.46 -15.47 5.74
N CYS A 207 -15.51 -15.47 6.68
CA CYS A 207 -15.74 -15.97 8.03
C CYS A 207 -16.79 -15.14 8.78
N ALA A 208 -16.78 -13.81 8.65
CA ALA A 208 -17.71 -12.90 9.32
C ALA A 208 -19.14 -13.09 8.81
N VAL A 209 -19.37 -13.08 7.49
CA VAL A 209 -20.70 -13.31 6.88
C VAL A 209 -21.22 -14.71 7.22
N SER A 210 -20.36 -15.72 7.12
CA SER A 210 -20.71 -17.11 7.46
C SER A 210 -21.01 -17.25 8.95
N GLY A 211 -20.23 -16.59 9.82
CA GLY A 211 -20.47 -16.52 11.27
C GLY A 211 -21.83 -15.88 11.59
N TRP A 212 -22.19 -14.82 10.87
CA TRP A 212 -23.52 -14.20 11.02
C TRP A 212 -24.64 -15.18 10.68
N TYR A 213 -24.52 -15.95 9.55
CA TYR A 213 -25.50 -16.97 9.20
C TYR A 213 -25.64 -18.05 10.28
N LEU A 214 -24.52 -18.51 10.84
CA LEU A 214 -24.53 -19.52 11.91
C LEU A 214 -25.16 -18.97 13.22
N LEU A 215 -24.91 -17.71 13.56
CA LEU A 215 -25.58 -17.03 14.69
C LEU A 215 -27.10 -16.96 14.51
N LYS A 216 -27.56 -16.72 13.27
CA LYS A 216 -28.98 -16.64 12.91
C LYS A 216 -29.58 -18.00 12.56
N ARG A 217 -28.81 -19.10 12.59
CA ARG A 217 -29.19 -20.45 12.21
C ARG A 217 -29.74 -20.56 10.78
N ARG A 218 -29.22 -19.73 9.86
CA ARG A 218 -29.58 -19.69 8.45
C ARG A 218 -28.44 -20.21 7.61
N GLU A 219 -28.69 -20.78 6.42
CA GLU A 219 -27.71 -21.26 5.43
C GLU A 219 -26.50 -22.00 6.04
N GLN A 220 -26.75 -22.84 7.04
CA GLN A 220 -25.71 -23.39 7.91
C GLN A 220 -24.67 -24.21 7.14
N GLU A 221 -25.10 -24.99 6.14
CA GLU A 221 -24.15 -25.81 5.36
C GLU A 221 -23.25 -24.93 4.48
N MET A 222 -23.83 -23.93 3.79
CA MET A 222 -23.06 -22.96 3.02
C MET A 222 -22.04 -22.23 3.91
N ALA A 223 -22.47 -21.76 5.10
CA ALA A 223 -21.62 -21.07 6.04
C ALA A 223 -20.47 -21.97 6.55
N ARG A 224 -20.74 -23.23 6.89
CA ARG A 224 -19.72 -24.19 7.34
C ARG A 224 -18.66 -24.47 6.28
N GLN A 225 -19.10 -24.74 5.03
CA GLN A 225 -18.18 -25.01 3.94
C GLN A 225 -17.38 -23.77 3.54
N SER A 226 -18.00 -22.59 3.56
CA SER A 226 -17.32 -21.30 3.32
C SER A 226 -16.24 -21.03 4.38
N ILE A 227 -16.52 -21.25 5.67
CA ILE A 227 -15.50 -21.11 6.75
C ILE A 227 -14.35 -22.10 6.55
N LYS A 228 -14.60 -23.34 6.13
CA LYS A 228 -13.53 -24.31 5.87
C LYS A 228 -12.57 -23.81 4.78
N ILE A 229 -13.09 -23.33 3.66
CA ILE A 229 -12.26 -22.76 2.59
C ILE A 229 -11.54 -21.49 3.08
N ALA A 230 -12.29 -20.56 3.65
CA ALA A 230 -11.75 -19.28 4.13
C ALA A 230 -10.67 -19.46 5.21
N SER A 231 -10.81 -20.44 6.10
CA SER A 231 -9.79 -20.70 7.14
C SER A 231 -8.46 -21.18 6.56
N ILE A 232 -8.49 -22.03 5.52
CA ILE A 232 -7.26 -22.46 4.83
C ILE A 232 -6.62 -21.27 4.10
N VAL A 233 -7.43 -20.52 3.32
CA VAL A 233 -6.94 -19.32 2.62
C VAL A 233 -6.35 -18.34 3.62
N GLY A 234 -7.04 -18.08 4.73
CA GLY A 234 -6.59 -17.16 5.76
C GLY A 234 -5.28 -17.59 6.45
N ILE A 235 -5.12 -18.88 6.76
CA ILE A 235 -3.86 -19.41 7.34
C ILE A 235 -2.71 -19.24 6.34
N VAL A 236 -2.89 -19.70 5.09
CA VAL A 236 -1.85 -19.61 4.06
C VAL A 236 -1.50 -18.14 3.77
N ALA A 237 -2.51 -17.30 3.60
CA ALA A 237 -2.32 -15.88 3.35
C ALA A 237 -1.59 -15.18 4.51
N SER A 238 -1.97 -15.47 5.77
CA SER A 238 -1.30 -14.88 6.93
C SER A 238 0.18 -15.30 7.02
N VAL A 239 0.51 -16.57 6.76
CA VAL A 239 1.91 -17.04 6.72
C VAL A 239 2.69 -16.32 5.64
N LEU A 240 2.13 -16.20 4.43
CA LEU A 240 2.76 -15.50 3.32
C LEU A 240 2.94 -14.00 3.61
N THR A 241 1.93 -13.35 4.20
CA THR A 241 2.00 -11.93 4.57
C THR A 241 3.07 -11.70 5.65
N MET A 242 3.21 -12.60 6.63
CA MET A 242 4.27 -12.49 7.63
C MET A 242 5.66 -12.68 7.01
N ALA A 243 5.82 -13.68 6.14
CA ALA A 243 7.11 -13.92 5.48
C ALA A 243 7.52 -12.76 4.56
N THR A 244 6.60 -12.24 3.74
CA THR A 244 6.87 -11.06 2.88
C THR A 244 7.05 -9.79 3.72
N GLY A 245 6.39 -9.67 4.87
CA GLY A 245 6.60 -8.57 5.81
C GLY A 245 8.01 -8.52 6.40
N ASP A 246 8.61 -9.68 6.66
CA ASP A 246 10.00 -9.79 7.10
C ASP A 246 10.97 -9.31 5.99
N PHE A 247 10.77 -9.74 4.74
CA PHE A 247 11.55 -9.24 3.61
C PHE A 247 11.36 -7.74 3.39
N SER A 248 10.13 -7.23 3.52
CA SER A 248 9.84 -5.80 3.43
C SER A 248 10.58 -4.99 4.49
N ALA A 249 10.70 -5.49 5.72
CA ALA A 249 11.42 -4.80 6.79
C ALA A 249 12.90 -4.62 6.45
N VAL A 250 13.56 -5.66 5.93
CA VAL A 250 14.95 -5.58 5.46
C VAL A 250 15.08 -4.56 4.32
N LYS A 251 14.17 -4.60 3.32
CA LYS A 251 14.20 -3.65 2.21
C LYS A 251 13.99 -2.20 2.66
N VAL A 252 13.10 -1.96 3.61
CA VAL A 252 12.91 -0.64 4.21
C VAL A 252 14.16 -0.19 4.98
N ALA A 253 14.80 -1.09 5.72
CA ALA A 253 16.06 -0.77 6.41
C ALA A 253 17.17 -0.36 5.44
N GLU A 254 17.28 -1.03 4.29
CA GLU A 254 18.28 -0.76 3.26
C GLU A 254 18.01 0.53 2.47
N THR A 255 16.75 0.79 2.13
CA THR A 255 16.38 1.84 1.16
C THR A 255 15.75 3.07 1.78
N GLN A 256 15.09 2.94 2.92
CA GLN A 256 14.35 4.00 3.61
C GLN A 256 14.61 3.97 5.14
N PRO A 257 15.88 4.08 5.58
CA PRO A 257 16.22 3.91 6.99
C PRO A 257 15.54 4.94 7.91
N MET A 258 15.24 6.16 7.44
CA MET A 258 14.50 7.16 8.21
C MET A 258 13.05 6.72 8.48
N LYS A 259 12.41 6.03 7.55
CA LYS A 259 11.10 5.39 7.75
C LYS A 259 11.17 4.33 8.86
N LEU A 260 12.18 3.46 8.82
CA LEU A 260 12.39 2.44 9.84
C LEU A 260 12.60 3.08 11.21
N ALA A 261 13.47 4.08 11.30
CA ALA A 261 13.73 4.81 12.56
C ALA A 261 12.45 5.47 13.10
N ALA A 262 11.64 6.09 12.24
CA ALA A 262 10.38 6.73 12.62
C ALA A 262 9.33 5.71 13.10
N MET A 263 9.14 4.58 12.38
CA MET A 263 8.14 3.59 12.77
C MET A 263 8.54 2.79 14.03
N GLU A 264 9.82 2.81 14.40
CA GLU A 264 10.33 2.20 15.62
C GLU A 264 10.51 3.18 16.77
N ALA A 265 10.33 4.49 16.53
CA ALA A 265 10.70 5.57 17.45
C ALA A 265 12.15 5.40 17.95
N LEU A 266 13.04 5.02 17.02
CA LEU A 266 14.46 4.83 17.27
C LEU A 266 15.19 6.15 17.09
N TYR A 267 15.56 6.83 18.18
CA TYR A 267 16.19 8.14 18.11
C TYR A 267 17.69 8.00 17.87
N ASP A 268 18.36 7.16 18.61
CA ASP A 268 19.78 6.82 18.46
C ASP A 268 19.91 5.35 18.06
N GLY A 269 20.73 5.10 17.05
CA GLY A 269 20.97 3.75 16.53
C GLY A 269 22.00 2.97 17.35
N GLY A 270 22.25 1.75 16.93
CA GLY A 270 23.22 0.87 17.59
C GLY A 270 23.25 -0.54 17.01
N GLU A 271 24.09 -1.36 17.61
CA GLU A 271 24.13 -2.79 17.40
C GLU A 271 23.22 -3.50 18.41
N GLY A 272 22.58 -4.60 18.01
CA GLY A 272 21.71 -5.37 18.90
C GLY A 272 20.48 -4.61 19.38
N VAL A 273 19.92 -3.72 18.56
CA VAL A 273 18.76 -2.89 18.92
C VAL A 273 17.52 -3.75 19.17
N ALA A 274 16.84 -3.47 20.28
CA ALA A 274 15.62 -4.17 20.65
C ALA A 274 14.41 -3.69 19.82
N LEU A 275 13.55 -4.63 19.40
CA LEU A 275 12.27 -4.34 18.76
C LEU A 275 11.25 -3.90 19.82
N THR A 276 10.76 -2.70 19.72
CA THR A 276 9.74 -2.18 20.65
C THR A 276 8.38 -2.77 20.34
N ALA A 277 7.85 -3.63 21.20
CA ALA A 277 6.50 -4.16 21.07
C ALA A 277 5.43 -3.14 21.50
N VAL A 278 5.64 -2.49 22.64
CA VAL A 278 4.75 -1.46 23.20
C VAL A 278 5.60 -0.35 23.81
N ALA A 279 5.20 0.89 23.60
CA ALA A 279 5.73 2.05 24.32
C ALA A 279 4.70 3.19 24.33
N ALA A 280 4.84 4.14 25.25
CA ALA A 280 4.01 5.33 25.31
C ALA A 280 4.71 6.47 24.56
N VAL A 281 4.31 6.71 23.32
CA VAL A 281 4.73 7.87 22.52
C VAL A 281 3.56 8.86 22.51
N ASN A 282 3.78 10.17 22.81
CA ASN A 282 2.71 11.14 22.75
C ASN A 282 2.13 11.21 21.31
N PRO A 283 0.83 10.88 21.08
CA PRO A 283 0.29 10.83 19.72
C PRO A 283 0.07 12.20 19.08
N PHE A 284 0.11 13.28 19.85
CA PHE A 284 -0.22 14.65 19.41
C PHE A 284 1.00 15.55 19.21
N GLU A 285 2.20 15.07 19.49
CA GLU A 285 3.41 15.85 19.44
C GLU A 285 4.58 15.02 18.89
N GLN A 286 5.38 15.64 18.02
CA GLN A 286 6.62 15.02 17.56
C GLN A 286 7.59 14.91 18.75
N PRO A 287 8.14 13.73 19.05
CA PRO A 287 9.09 13.58 20.13
C PRO A 287 10.34 14.43 19.92
N ASP A 288 10.92 14.91 21.03
CA ASP A 288 12.23 15.57 21.00
C ASP A 288 13.34 14.51 20.85
N TYR A 289 13.46 13.98 19.63
CA TYR A 289 14.45 12.96 19.31
C TYR A 289 15.89 13.45 19.45
N ALA A 290 16.13 14.78 19.41
CA ALA A 290 17.46 15.36 19.58
C ALA A 290 18.04 15.12 20.98
N LYS A 291 17.19 14.95 22.00
CA LYS A 291 17.62 14.57 23.35
C LYS A 291 18.07 13.12 23.46
N GLY A 292 17.78 12.31 22.43
CA GLY A 292 18.02 10.86 22.50
C GLY A 292 17.13 10.16 23.52
N GLY A 293 17.49 8.92 23.83
CA GLY A 293 16.81 8.09 24.83
C GLY A 293 15.69 7.24 24.27
N GLU A 294 14.93 6.60 25.15
CA GLU A 294 13.88 5.64 24.81
C GLU A 294 12.49 6.18 25.18
N ALA A 295 11.49 5.76 24.43
CA ALA A 295 10.09 6.06 24.73
C ALA A 295 9.68 5.47 26.11
N PRO A 296 8.84 6.17 26.90
CA PRO A 296 8.40 5.69 28.22
C PRO A 296 7.59 4.39 28.13
N LEU A 297 7.53 3.64 29.24
CA LEU A 297 6.76 2.40 29.36
C LEU A 297 7.04 1.37 28.25
N ARG A 298 8.30 1.26 27.86
CA ARG A 298 8.75 0.39 26.78
C ARG A 298 8.78 -1.08 27.18
N ILE A 299 8.10 -1.91 26.40
CA ILE A 299 8.26 -3.38 26.38
C ILE A 299 8.90 -3.73 25.05
N ALA A 300 10.07 -4.35 25.07
CA ALA A 300 10.84 -4.62 23.87
C ALA A 300 11.41 -6.05 23.85
N ILE A 301 11.62 -6.57 22.65
CA ILE A 301 12.27 -7.85 22.39
C ILE A 301 13.76 -7.58 22.15
N PRO A 302 14.67 -8.06 23.00
CA PRO A 302 16.11 -7.82 22.84
C PRO A 302 16.60 -8.28 21.45
N ASN A 303 17.46 -7.48 20.83
CA ASN A 303 18.03 -7.70 19.49
C ASN A 303 16.99 -7.85 18.35
N GLY A 304 15.70 -7.71 18.67
CA GLY A 304 14.63 -7.99 17.71
C GLY A 304 14.61 -7.06 16.51
N LEU A 305 14.94 -5.77 16.68
CA LEU A 305 14.98 -4.84 15.57
C LEU A 305 16.21 -5.06 14.67
N SER A 306 17.38 -5.31 15.26
CA SER A 306 18.56 -5.67 14.49
C SER A 306 18.34 -6.94 13.68
N LEU A 307 17.71 -7.96 14.27
CA LEU A 307 17.37 -9.19 13.58
C LEU A 307 16.36 -8.95 12.43
N LEU A 308 15.31 -8.17 12.67
CA LEU A 308 14.29 -7.83 11.66
C LEU A 308 14.86 -7.01 10.51
N ALA A 309 15.73 -6.04 10.81
CA ALA A 309 16.24 -5.10 9.82
C ALA A 309 17.42 -5.63 9.00
N THR A 310 18.21 -6.56 9.56
CA THR A 310 19.50 -6.97 8.98
C THR A 310 19.70 -8.49 8.89
N HIS A 311 18.76 -9.28 9.42
CA HIS A 311 18.89 -10.73 9.63
C HIS A 311 20.12 -11.11 10.48
N LYS A 312 20.65 -10.16 11.28
CA LYS A 312 21.75 -10.37 12.23
C LYS A 312 21.35 -9.82 13.60
N ALA A 313 21.57 -10.59 14.65
CA ALA A 313 21.18 -10.19 16.00
C ALA A 313 21.99 -8.97 16.53
N ASP A 314 23.18 -8.77 16.00
CA ASP A 314 24.12 -7.69 16.31
C ASP A 314 24.22 -6.65 15.17
N GLY A 315 23.35 -6.73 14.15
CA GLY A 315 23.36 -5.79 13.04
C GLY A 315 23.09 -4.35 13.48
N PHE A 316 23.88 -3.42 12.97
CA PHE A 316 23.70 -1.98 13.25
C PHE A 316 22.45 -1.46 12.56
N VAL A 317 21.60 -0.75 13.31
CA VAL A 317 20.42 -0.04 12.81
C VAL A 317 20.53 1.44 13.15
N PRO A 318 20.57 2.35 12.14
CA PRO A 318 20.69 3.77 12.40
C PRO A 318 19.39 4.35 12.96
N GLY A 319 19.49 5.23 13.95
CA GLY A 319 18.39 6.03 14.47
C GLY A 319 18.22 7.36 13.73
N VAL A 320 17.22 8.13 14.14
CA VAL A 320 16.91 9.45 13.57
C VAL A 320 18.14 10.37 13.64
N ASN A 321 18.82 10.41 14.79
CA ASN A 321 19.97 11.29 15.01
C ASN A 321 21.18 10.89 14.14
N ASP A 322 21.43 9.58 13.96
CA ASP A 322 22.51 9.11 13.08
C ASP A 322 22.25 9.52 11.63
N LEU A 323 21.00 9.36 11.16
CA LEU A 323 20.61 9.71 9.81
C LEU A 323 20.65 11.22 9.53
N LEU A 324 20.40 12.05 10.55
CA LEU A 324 20.51 13.50 10.45
C LEU A 324 21.96 14.00 10.53
N ASN A 325 22.76 13.41 11.40
CA ASN A 325 24.13 13.87 11.66
C ASN A 325 25.18 13.22 10.75
N GLY A 326 24.81 12.16 10.04
CA GLY A 326 25.72 11.29 9.32
C GLY A 326 26.39 10.26 10.24
N TYR A 327 26.71 9.10 9.69
CA TYR A 327 27.34 7.99 10.43
C TYR A 327 28.26 7.18 9.50
N THR A 328 29.04 6.29 10.07
CA THR A 328 29.88 5.37 9.30
C THR A 328 29.27 3.97 9.37
N ARG A 329 28.99 3.37 8.22
CA ARG A 329 28.51 2.00 8.10
C ARG A 329 29.57 0.99 8.53
N ALA A 330 29.17 -0.24 8.81
CA ALA A 330 30.08 -1.33 9.19
C ALA A 330 31.14 -1.66 8.12
N ASP A 331 30.87 -1.36 6.85
CA ASP A 331 31.81 -1.52 5.73
C ASP A 331 32.80 -0.35 5.59
N GLY A 332 32.75 0.64 6.48
CA GLY A 332 33.59 1.84 6.46
C GLY A 332 33.05 2.97 5.56
N THR A 333 31.93 2.76 4.85
CA THR A 333 31.31 3.80 4.03
C THR A 333 30.71 4.88 4.91
N ARG A 334 31.06 6.16 4.64
CA ARG A 334 30.47 7.30 5.34
C ARG A 334 29.15 7.71 4.71
N GLU A 335 28.07 7.67 5.50
CA GLU A 335 26.80 8.32 5.17
C GLU A 335 26.86 9.81 5.48
N LEU A 336 26.41 10.62 4.48
CA LEU A 336 26.40 12.07 4.61
C LEU A 336 25.34 12.53 5.60
N SER A 337 25.62 13.62 6.30
CA SER A 337 24.63 14.31 7.12
C SER A 337 23.50 14.92 6.27
N ALA A 338 22.39 15.24 6.91
CA ALA A 338 21.26 15.92 6.26
C ALA A 338 21.71 17.26 5.66
N GLU A 339 22.53 18.04 6.37
CA GLU A 339 23.07 19.32 5.90
C GLU A 339 23.94 19.16 4.65
N GLU A 340 24.83 18.15 4.63
CA GLU A 340 25.68 17.87 3.47
C GLU A 340 24.83 17.47 2.24
N LYS A 341 23.77 16.66 2.45
CA LYS A 341 22.81 16.28 1.40
C LYS A 341 22.03 17.50 0.88
N MET A 342 21.55 18.37 1.79
CA MET A 342 20.85 19.60 1.44
C MET A 342 21.74 20.58 0.67
N GLU A 343 23.01 20.72 1.03
CA GLU A 343 23.98 21.56 0.32
C GLU A 343 24.24 21.03 -1.09
N ARG A 344 24.46 19.72 -1.25
CA ARG A 344 24.58 19.08 -2.57
C ARG A 344 23.32 19.27 -3.41
N GLY A 345 22.13 19.13 -2.83
CA GLY A 345 20.87 19.38 -3.51
C GLY A 345 20.72 20.82 -4.01
N ARG A 346 21.08 21.82 -3.18
CA ARG A 346 21.08 23.23 -3.61
C ARG A 346 22.09 23.48 -4.74
N ARG A 347 23.26 22.85 -4.69
CA ARG A 347 24.25 22.91 -5.75
C ARG A 347 23.74 22.26 -7.03
N ALA A 348 23.07 21.09 -6.96
CA ALA A 348 22.43 20.47 -8.11
C ALA A 348 21.41 21.40 -8.79
N ILE A 349 20.56 22.06 -8.00
CA ILE A 349 19.56 23.02 -8.50
C ILE A 349 20.24 24.20 -9.20
N SER A 350 21.28 24.79 -8.60
CA SER A 350 22.00 25.94 -9.19
C SER A 350 22.76 25.53 -10.45
N THR A 351 23.44 24.39 -10.45
CA THR A 351 24.17 23.84 -11.61
C THR A 351 23.23 23.53 -12.78
N LEU A 352 22.04 22.97 -12.49
CA LEU A 352 21.01 22.73 -13.51
C LEU A 352 20.50 24.04 -14.13
N ALA A 353 20.30 25.06 -13.32
CA ALA A 353 19.87 26.37 -13.79
C ALA A 353 20.94 27.04 -14.68
N GLU A 354 22.22 26.93 -14.31
CA GLU A 354 23.35 27.42 -15.10
C GLU A 354 23.46 26.63 -16.42
N TYR A 355 23.43 25.30 -16.37
CA TYR A 355 23.47 24.43 -17.55
C TYR A 355 22.41 24.84 -18.57
N ARG A 356 21.16 24.97 -18.14
CA ARG A 356 20.05 25.38 -19.03
C ARG A 356 20.22 26.77 -19.62
N LYS A 357 20.70 27.73 -18.81
CA LYS A 357 20.97 29.09 -19.29
C LYS A 357 22.06 29.13 -20.34
N LEU A 358 23.15 28.43 -20.10
CA LEU A 358 24.29 28.37 -21.05
C LEU A 358 23.89 27.64 -22.33
N LYS A 359 23.24 26.49 -22.23
CA LYS A 359 22.82 25.71 -23.40
C LYS A 359 21.82 26.47 -24.26
N ALA A 360 20.94 27.27 -23.66
CA ALA A 360 20.02 28.13 -24.39
C ALA A 360 20.72 29.31 -25.11
N ALA A 361 21.85 29.78 -24.55
CA ALA A 361 22.64 30.83 -25.16
C ALA A 361 23.61 30.31 -26.24
N ASP A 362 24.28 29.20 -25.98
CA ASP A 362 25.21 28.51 -26.90
C ASP A 362 25.20 27.00 -26.61
N ALA A 363 24.62 26.23 -27.53
CA ALA A 363 24.54 24.77 -27.41
C ALA A 363 25.91 24.06 -27.42
N ASN A 364 26.98 24.75 -27.79
CA ASN A 364 28.36 24.23 -27.87
C ASN A 364 29.31 24.88 -26.84
N ASP A 365 28.79 25.54 -25.80
CA ASP A 365 29.60 26.12 -24.73
C ASP A 365 30.47 25.02 -24.09
N LYS A 366 31.77 25.29 -23.99
CA LYS A 366 32.78 24.33 -23.49
C LYS A 366 32.58 23.93 -22.02
N ARG A 367 31.82 24.68 -21.24
CA ARG A 367 31.50 24.39 -19.84
C ARG A 367 30.38 23.37 -19.66
N LEU A 368 29.54 23.14 -20.68
CA LEU A 368 28.42 22.19 -20.59
C LEU A 368 28.81 20.78 -20.14
N PRO A 369 29.91 20.15 -20.66
CA PRO A 369 30.31 18.83 -20.18
C PRO A 369 30.70 18.80 -18.70
N GLU A 370 31.41 19.84 -18.21
CA GLU A 370 31.77 19.94 -16.79
C GLU A 370 30.54 20.07 -15.89
N LEU A 371 29.55 20.87 -16.29
CA LEU A 371 28.29 21.02 -15.56
C LEU A 371 27.49 19.71 -15.54
N VAL A 372 27.51 18.93 -16.64
CA VAL A 372 26.87 17.62 -16.68
C VAL A 372 27.51 16.64 -15.71
N GLU A 373 28.85 16.60 -15.64
CA GLU A 373 29.56 15.75 -14.68
C GLU A 373 29.28 16.18 -13.23
N GLN A 374 29.24 17.48 -12.95
CA GLN A 374 28.85 17.98 -11.64
C GLN A 374 27.40 17.60 -11.29
N LEU A 375 26.48 17.70 -12.26
CA LEU A 375 25.11 17.27 -12.06
C LEU A 375 25.02 15.79 -11.73
N LYS A 376 25.75 14.91 -12.41
CA LYS A 376 25.74 13.46 -12.11
C LYS A 376 26.11 13.16 -10.65
N LEU A 377 27.04 13.92 -10.08
CA LEU A 377 27.50 13.74 -8.69
C LEU A 377 26.46 14.22 -7.65
N ASP A 378 25.71 15.27 -7.97
CA ASP A 378 24.83 15.94 -7.01
C ASP A 378 23.33 15.61 -7.24
N MET A 379 22.94 15.08 -8.41
CA MET A 379 21.54 14.72 -8.71
C MET A 379 20.92 13.71 -7.75
N PRO A 380 21.64 12.72 -7.18
CA PRO A 380 21.07 11.85 -6.15
C PRO A 380 20.53 12.61 -4.93
N TYR A 381 20.97 13.85 -4.74
CA TYR A 381 20.56 14.72 -3.62
C TYR A 381 19.66 15.87 -4.08
N PHE A 382 19.21 15.90 -5.32
CA PHE A 382 18.45 17.01 -5.90
C PHE A 382 17.23 17.41 -5.06
N GLY A 383 16.46 16.43 -4.59
CA GLY A 383 15.28 16.65 -3.76
C GLY A 383 15.58 17.34 -2.44
N TYR A 384 16.75 17.08 -1.85
CA TYR A 384 17.18 17.72 -0.59
C TYR A 384 17.39 19.25 -0.73
N GLY A 385 17.62 19.74 -1.94
CA GLY A 385 17.77 21.17 -2.20
C GLY A 385 16.51 22.00 -1.97
N TYR A 386 15.34 21.38 -1.91
CA TYR A 386 14.06 22.01 -1.60
C TYR A 386 13.74 22.03 -0.09
N ILE A 387 14.45 21.25 0.70
CA ILE A 387 14.25 21.14 2.15
C ILE A 387 14.87 22.36 2.84
N LYS A 388 14.10 23.00 3.72
CA LYS A 388 14.52 24.21 4.43
C LYS A 388 15.18 23.90 5.77
N ASP A 389 14.62 22.94 6.49
CA ASP A 389 15.11 22.49 7.79
C ASP A 389 15.27 20.96 7.77
N ARG A 390 16.39 20.46 8.33
CA ARG A 390 16.64 19.02 8.45
C ARG A 390 15.55 18.26 9.22
N ALA A 391 14.82 18.94 10.12
CA ALA A 391 13.70 18.35 10.84
C ALA A 391 12.55 17.93 9.90
N GLU A 392 12.41 18.57 8.73
CA GLU A 392 11.42 18.20 7.72
C GLU A 392 11.66 16.79 7.13
N LEU A 393 12.91 16.28 7.22
CA LEU A 393 13.27 14.94 6.76
C LEU A 393 12.76 13.82 7.67
N VAL A 394 12.31 14.17 8.88
CA VAL A 394 11.83 13.19 9.85
C VAL A 394 10.31 13.05 9.73
N PRO A 395 9.81 11.88 9.31
CA PRO A 395 8.37 11.61 9.27
C PRO A 395 7.74 11.77 10.65
N TYR A 396 6.42 12.01 10.71
CA TYR A 396 5.73 12.13 11.99
C TYR A 396 5.77 10.80 12.75
N ILE A 397 6.66 10.71 13.73
CA ILE A 397 7.00 9.50 14.47
C ILE A 397 5.79 8.85 15.13
N PRO A 398 4.93 9.56 15.90
CA PRO A 398 3.87 8.90 16.66
C PRO A 398 2.89 8.10 15.78
N ILE A 399 2.43 8.67 14.67
CA ILE A 399 1.50 7.98 13.78
C ILE A 399 2.16 6.75 13.14
N ASN A 400 3.40 6.87 12.66
CA ASN A 400 4.14 5.74 12.08
C ASN A 400 4.36 4.64 13.12
N PHE A 401 4.72 5.02 14.33
CA PHE A 401 4.95 4.10 15.44
C PHE A 401 3.70 3.29 15.78
N TYR A 402 2.56 3.94 16.01
CA TYR A 402 1.33 3.24 16.36
C TYR A 402 0.73 2.47 15.18
N ALA A 403 0.78 3.00 13.97
CA ALA A 403 0.29 2.33 12.78
C ALA A 403 1.04 1.00 12.55
N PHE A 404 2.37 0.98 12.70
CA PHE A 404 3.14 -0.25 12.59
C PHE A 404 2.74 -1.30 13.64
N ARG A 405 2.54 -0.89 14.90
CA ARG A 405 2.10 -1.79 15.99
C ARG A 405 0.70 -2.33 15.77
N VAL A 406 -0.23 -1.50 15.29
CA VAL A 406 -1.58 -1.94 14.92
C VAL A 406 -1.53 -2.97 13.80
N MET A 407 -0.78 -2.70 12.74
CA MET A 407 -0.61 -3.62 11.61
C MET A 407 -0.08 -4.98 12.07
N VAL A 408 1.05 -5.01 12.78
CA VAL A 408 1.71 -6.26 13.21
C VAL A 408 0.89 -6.98 14.30
N GLY A 409 0.39 -6.24 15.28
CA GLY A 409 -0.37 -6.82 16.39
C GLY A 409 -1.70 -7.44 15.95
N VAL A 410 -2.47 -6.72 15.12
CA VAL A 410 -3.71 -7.27 14.56
C VAL A 410 -3.41 -8.39 13.57
N GLY A 411 -2.37 -8.27 12.73
CA GLY A 411 -1.94 -9.34 11.82
C GLY A 411 -1.65 -10.64 12.56
N THR A 412 -0.93 -10.58 13.68
CA THR A 412 -0.66 -11.72 14.55
C THR A 412 -1.96 -12.29 15.15
N LEU A 413 -2.86 -11.42 15.60
CA LEU A 413 -4.18 -11.83 16.13
C LEU A 413 -5.02 -12.55 15.07
N LEU A 414 -4.99 -12.08 13.82
CA LEU A 414 -5.69 -12.71 12.69
C LEU A 414 -5.13 -14.11 12.39
N MET A 415 -3.83 -14.28 12.42
CA MET A 415 -3.22 -15.60 12.27
C MET A 415 -3.72 -16.58 13.35
N LEU A 416 -3.74 -16.16 14.62
CA LEU A 416 -4.28 -16.97 15.72
C LEU A 416 -5.76 -17.27 15.53
N PHE A 417 -6.55 -16.27 15.09
CA PHE A 417 -7.96 -16.45 14.77
C PHE A 417 -8.18 -17.53 13.71
N PHE A 418 -7.41 -17.51 12.61
CA PHE A 418 -7.55 -18.51 11.55
C PHE A 418 -7.12 -19.90 11.99
N LEU A 419 -6.10 -20.03 12.83
CA LEU A 419 -5.71 -21.31 13.41
C LEU A 419 -6.82 -21.90 14.28
N VAL A 420 -7.47 -21.07 15.11
CA VAL A 420 -8.55 -21.51 15.99
C VAL A 420 -9.81 -21.86 15.20
N ILE A 421 -10.27 -20.96 14.29
CA ILE A 421 -11.48 -21.21 13.51
C ILE A 421 -11.30 -22.39 12.54
N GLY A 422 -10.10 -22.52 11.95
CA GLY A 422 -9.74 -23.63 11.07
C GLY A 422 -9.74 -24.96 11.84
N HIS A 423 -9.08 -25.02 13.00
CA HIS A 423 -9.07 -26.22 13.82
C HIS A 423 -10.49 -26.69 14.17
N ILE A 424 -11.35 -25.76 14.57
CA ILE A 424 -12.74 -26.08 14.92
C ILE A 424 -13.54 -26.50 13.69
N ALA A 425 -13.38 -25.81 12.55
CA ALA A 425 -14.11 -26.10 11.33
C ALA A 425 -13.79 -27.48 10.72
N TRP A 426 -12.56 -27.95 10.88
CA TRP A 426 -12.10 -29.20 10.27
C TRP A 426 -12.14 -30.40 11.22
N ARG A 427 -12.02 -30.19 12.53
CA ARG A 427 -11.94 -31.26 13.53
C ARG A 427 -13.24 -31.49 14.29
N LYS A 428 -14.12 -30.51 14.35
CA LYS A 428 -15.35 -30.55 15.12
C LYS A 428 -16.50 -29.99 14.28
N ASP A 429 -17.73 -30.47 14.53
CA ASP A 429 -18.90 -29.82 13.96
C ASP A 429 -19.06 -28.42 14.54
N ILE A 430 -19.11 -27.44 13.67
CA ILE A 430 -19.38 -26.05 14.02
C ILE A 430 -20.83 -25.96 14.52
N THR A 431 -21.02 -25.93 15.82
CA THR A 431 -22.32 -25.93 16.49
C THR A 431 -22.56 -24.61 17.25
N SER A 432 -23.75 -24.48 17.81
CA SER A 432 -24.10 -23.33 18.68
C SER A 432 -23.18 -23.11 19.88
N LYS A 433 -22.36 -24.08 20.27
CA LYS A 433 -21.34 -23.94 21.34
C LYS A 433 -20.26 -22.91 21.01
N TYR A 434 -20.01 -22.63 19.73
CA TYR A 434 -18.94 -21.73 19.27
C TYR A 434 -19.43 -20.32 18.92
N ARG A 435 -20.54 -19.86 19.52
CA ARG A 435 -21.09 -18.51 19.27
C ARG A 435 -20.06 -17.39 19.45
N TRP A 436 -19.16 -17.54 20.43
CA TRP A 436 -18.09 -16.57 20.67
C TRP A 436 -17.17 -16.41 19.45
N LEU A 437 -16.89 -17.51 18.74
CA LEU A 437 -16.03 -17.51 17.56
C LEU A 437 -16.68 -16.81 16.37
N TYR A 438 -18.02 -16.92 16.23
CA TYR A 438 -18.76 -16.20 15.19
C TYR A 438 -18.83 -14.71 15.49
N ILE A 439 -18.94 -14.33 16.76
CA ILE A 439 -18.86 -12.93 17.20
C ILE A 439 -17.43 -12.42 16.96
N ALA A 440 -16.41 -13.21 17.32
CA ALA A 440 -15.02 -12.87 17.03
C ALA A 440 -14.79 -12.62 15.52
N ALA A 441 -15.34 -13.47 14.63
CA ALA A 441 -15.26 -13.25 13.18
C ALA A 441 -15.82 -11.89 12.74
N LEU A 442 -16.95 -11.47 13.32
CA LEU A 442 -17.54 -10.15 13.03
C LEU A 442 -16.67 -9.00 13.53
N VAL A 443 -16.03 -9.16 14.70
CA VAL A 443 -15.11 -8.15 15.28
C VAL A 443 -13.78 -8.11 14.50
N MET A 444 -13.29 -9.25 14.03
CA MET A 444 -12.06 -9.31 13.23
C MET A 444 -12.19 -8.55 11.91
N LEU A 445 -13.40 -8.43 11.33
CA LEU A 445 -13.57 -7.76 10.05
C LEU A 445 -13.13 -6.28 10.08
N PRO A 446 -13.65 -5.39 10.92
CA PRO A 446 -13.17 -4.02 11.00
C PRO A 446 -11.70 -3.93 11.46
N LEU A 447 -11.22 -4.83 12.33
CA LEU A 447 -9.83 -4.85 12.76
C LEU A 447 -8.89 -5.19 11.59
N THR A 448 -9.30 -6.07 10.68
CA THR A 448 -8.50 -6.42 9.50
C THR A 448 -8.32 -5.22 8.57
N TYR A 449 -9.37 -4.45 8.32
CA TYR A 449 -9.29 -3.21 7.57
C TYR A 449 -8.40 -2.18 8.28
N LEU A 450 -8.56 -2.01 9.59
CA LEU A 450 -7.72 -1.12 10.38
C LEU A 450 -6.22 -1.48 10.26
N ALA A 451 -5.89 -2.78 10.32
CA ALA A 451 -4.51 -3.24 10.16
C ALA A 451 -3.96 -2.96 8.75
N SER A 452 -4.78 -3.17 7.73
CA SER A 452 -4.41 -2.93 6.34
C SER A 452 -4.19 -1.44 6.04
N GLU A 453 -5.09 -0.56 6.52
CA GLU A 453 -4.92 0.89 6.44
C GLU A 453 -3.71 1.38 7.24
N ALA A 454 -3.46 0.80 8.41
CA ALA A 454 -2.27 1.11 9.20
C ALA A 454 -0.98 0.77 8.42
N GLY A 455 -0.96 -0.32 7.66
CA GLY A 455 0.15 -0.67 6.76
C GLY A 455 0.38 0.41 5.69
N TRP A 456 -0.68 0.94 5.07
CA TRP A 456 -0.56 2.04 4.11
C TRP A 456 -0.13 3.34 4.77
N ILE A 457 -0.59 3.64 5.98
CA ILE A 457 -0.11 4.80 6.75
C ILE A 457 1.41 4.71 6.95
N VAL A 458 1.95 3.58 7.38
CA VAL A 458 3.40 3.37 7.51
C VAL A 458 4.11 3.54 6.17
N ALA A 459 3.56 2.96 5.09
CA ALA A 459 4.17 3.02 3.77
C ALA A 459 4.26 4.46 3.24
N GLU A 460 3.18 5.25 3.38
CA GLU A 460 3.03 6.55 2.72
C GLU A 460 3.39 7.74 3.64
N LEU A 461 2.98 7.72 4.92
CA LEU A 461 3.40 8.74 5.88
C LEU A 461 4.87 8.57 6.26
N GLY A 462 5.34 7.31 6.37
CA GLY A 462 6.72 7.01 6.70
C GLY A 462 7.72 7.45 5.64
N ARG A 463 7.30 7.70 4.39
CA ARG A 463 8.19 8.25 3.34
C ARG A 463 8.18 9.77 3.26
N GLN A 464 7.35 10.47 4.02
CA GLN A 464 7.38 11.93 3.99
C GLN A 464 8.74 12.48 4.46
N PRO A 465 9.22 13.60 3.85
CA PRO A 465 8.51 14.54 2.96
C PRO A 465 8.50 14.15 1.47
N TRP A 466 8.88 12.93 1.13
CA TRP A 466 9.14 12.53 -0.25
C TRP A 466 7.86 12.12 -1.01
N ALA A 467 7.66 12.66 -2.20
CA ALA A 467 6.81 12.09 -3.23
C ALA A 467 7.57 10.98 -3.99
N ILE A 468 8.86 11.21 -4.31
CA ILE A 468 9.80 10.19 -4.79
C ILE A 468 11.01 10.25 -3.88
N GLN A 469 11.36 9.14 -3.28
CA GLN A 469 12.41 9.03 -2.28
C GLN A 469 13.69 9.73 -2.75
N ASP A 470 14.20 10.66 -1.95
CA ASP A 470 15.42 11.46 -2.13
C ASP A 470 15.45 12.38 -3.38
N MET A 471 14.55 12.18 -4.35
CA MET A 471 14.54 12.88 -5.63
C MET A 471 13.53 14.02 -5.71
N LEU A 472 12.31 13.82 -5.23
CA LEU A 472 11.23 14.81 -5.36
C LEU A 472 10.44 14.92 -4.07
N PRO A 473 10.61 15.99 -3.31
CA PRO A 473 9.78 16.21 -2.13
C PRO A 473 8.35 16.63 -2.53
N THR A 474 7.41 16.41 -1.63
CA THR A 474 5.98 16.71 -1.82
C THR A 474 5.75 18.16 -2.22
N VAL A 475 6.51 19.10 -1.65
CA VAL A 475 6.42 20.54 -1.98
C VAL A 475 6.69 20.84 -3.46
N ALA A 476 7.56 20.07 -4.11
CA ALA A 476 7.89 20.24 -5.53
C ALA A 476 6.98 19.42 -6.47
N ALA A 477 6.23 18.47 -5.92
CA ALA A 477 5.40 17.52 -6.66
C ALA A 477 3.98 18.03 -6.97
N VAL A 478 3.44 18.92 -6.13
CA VAL A 478 2.06 19.43 -6.25
C VAL A 478 1.87 20.33 -7.47
N SER A 479 0.65 20.34 -8.01
CA SER A 479 0.24 21.25 -9.09
C SER A 479 0.15 22.69 -8.60
N ASP A 480 0.30 23.65 -9.53
CA ASP A 480 0.07 25.07 -9.25
C ASP A 480 -1.45 25.36 -9.29
N LEU A 481 -2.11 25.17 -8.16
CA LEU A 481 -3.54 25.32 -7.95
C LEU A 481 -3.83 26.30 -6.80
N LYS A 482 -5.09 26.73 -6.71
CA LYS A 482 -5.57 27.47 -5.54
C LYS A 482 -5.95 26.49 -4.44
N SER A 483 -5.46 26.68 -3.21
CA SER A 483 -5.77 25.83 -2.05
C SER A 483 -7.28 25.67 -1.81
N GLY A 484 -8.08 26.72 -2.02
CA GLY A 484 -9.54 26.66 -1.92
C GLY A 484 -10.20 25.73 -2.92
N SER A 485 -9.65 25.58 -4.14
CA SER A 485 -10.19 24.64 -5.13
C SER A 485 -9.95 23.19 -4.71
N VAL A 486 -8.77 22.90 -4.17
CA VAL A 486 -8.42 21.56 -3.67
C VAL A 486 -9.24 21.23 -2.40
N ALA A 487 -9.40 22.18 -1.49
CA ALA A 487 -10.27 22.01 -0.33
C ALA A 487 -11.73 21.70 -0.73
N PHE A 488 -12.26 22.40 -1.76
CA PHE A 488 -13.61 22.12 -2.27
C PHE A 488 -13.71 20.67 -2.81
N THR A 489 -12.77 20.25 -3.64
CA THR A 489 -12.78 18.87 -4.18
C THR A 489 -12.57 17.81 -3.12
N PHE A 490 -11.77 18.09 -2.07
CA PHE A 490 -11.64 17.24 -0.90
C PHE A 490 -13.00 16.96 -0.23
N PHE A 491 -13.76 18.00 0.09
CA PHE A 491 -15.08 17.82 0.72
C PHE A 491 -16.10 17.18 -0.22
N LEU A 492 -16.04 17.49 -1.51
CA LEU A 492 -16.87 16.84 -2.53
C LEU A 492 -16.62 15.33 -2.56
N PHE A 493 -15.35 14.90 -2.59
CA PHE A 493 -14.98 13.49 -2.60
C PHE A 493 -15.27 12.80 -1.28
N LEU A 494 -15.08 13.48 -0.15
CA LEU A 494 -15.46 12.95 1.16
C LEU A 494 -16.96 12.59 1.19
N VAL A 495 -17.84 13.47 0.72
CA VAL A 495 -19.27 13.20 0.65
C VAL A 495 -19.57 12.07 -0.35
N LEU A 496 -19.01 12.14 -1.55
CA LEU A 496 -19.22 11.15 -2.61
C LEU A 496 -18.82 9.75 -2.15
N PHE A 497 -17.60 9.59 -1.64
CA PHE A 497 -17.09 8.28 -1.21
C PHE A 497 -17.83 7.74 0.01
N THR A 498 -18.24 8.62 0.93
CA THR A 498 -19.08 8.22 2.06
C THR A 498 -20.42 7.68 1.58
N VAL A 499 -21.05 8.34 0.61
CA VAL A 499 -22.32 7.88 0.02
C VAL A 499 -22.13 6.53 -0.68
N LEU A 500 -21.04 6.35 -1.44
CA LEU A 500 -20.72 5.09 -2.11
C LEU A 500 -20.52 3.96 -1.09
N LEU A 501 -19.75 4.20 -0.02
CA LEU A 501 -19.52 3.22 1.05
C LEU A 501 -20.82 2.83 1.76
N VAL A 502 -21.66 3.80 2.11
CA VAL A 502 -22.97 3.55 2.74
C VAL A 502 -23.89 2.76 1.80
N ALA A 503 -23.88 3.09 0.51
CA ALA A 503 -24.64 2.36 -0.50
C ALA A 503 -24.16 0.90 -0.62
N GLU A 504 -22.85 0.69 -0.72
CA GLU A 504 -22.27 -0.65 -0.79
C GLU A 504 -22.62 -1.50 0.41
N VAL A 505 -22.33 -1.03 1.62
CA VAL A 505 -22.64 -1.75 2.87
C VAL A 505 -24.13 -2.06 2.96
N SER A 506 -24.99 -1.12 2.56
CA SER A 506 -26.45 -1.31 2.57
C SER A 506 -26.89 -2.38 1.59
N ILE A 507 -26.33 -2.38 0.35
CA ILE A 507 -26.64 -3.38 -0.68
C ILE A 507 -26.12 -4.76 -0.25
N MET A 508 -24.87 -4.85 0.23
CA MET A 508 -24.31 -6.11 0.72
C MET A 508 -25.13 -6.68 1.87
N CYS A 509 -25.50 -5.86 2.86
CA CYS A 509 -26.34 -6.28 3.95
C CYS A 509 -27.73 -6.76 3.48
N ARG A 510 -28.29 -6.15 2.43
CA ARG A 510 -29.57 -6.58 1.82
C ARG A 510 -29.40 -7.95 1.12
N VAL A 511 -28.35 -8.12 0.33
CA VAL A 511 -28.06 -9.40 -0.33
C VAL A 511 -27.89 -10.52 0.71
N ILE A 512 -27.12 -10.28 1.77
CA ILE A 512 -26.91 -11.24 2.85
C ILE A 512 -28.22 -11.59 3.57
N ARG A 513 -29.07 -10.60 3.88
CA ARG A 513 -30.33 -10.82 4.61
C ARG A 513 -31.37 -11.55 3.78
N ASN A 514 -31.45 -11.29 2.47
CA ASN A 514 -32.53 -11.76 1.59
C ASN A 514 -32.20 -13.02 0.77
N TYR A 515 -31.00 -13.59 0.95
CA TYR A 515 -30.51 -14.71 0.14
C TYR A 515 -31.50 -15.88 0.00
N ASN A 516 -32.26 -16.24 1.06
CA ASN A 516 -33.26 -17.31 1.00
C ASN A 516 -34.54 -16.94 0.23
N ALA A 517 -34.94 -15.67 0.26
CA ALA A 517 -36.14 -15.24 -0.46
C ALA A 517 -35.95 -15.30 -1.98
N GLU A 518 -34.70 -15.12 -2.45
CA GLU A 518 -34.36 -15.14 -3.87
C GLU A 518 -34.14 -16.57 -4.44
N LYS A 519 -33.89 -17.58 -3.59
CA LYS A 519 -33.85 -18.99 -4.00
C LYS A 519 -35.24 -19.56 -4.31
N GLN A 520 -36.32 -18.92 -3.83
CA GLN A 520 -37.70 -19.35 -4.01
C GLN A 520 -38.39 -18.70 -5.23
N GLN A 521 -37.75 -17.71 -5.85
CA GLN A 521 -38.12 -17.13 -7.15
C GLN A 521 -37.24 -17.69 -8.29
#